data_fca65141cd4e516bd6b26b4968cfcac8
#
_entry.id   fca65141cd4e516bd6b26b4968cfcac8
#
_cell.length_a   1.000
_cell.length_b   1.000
_cell.length_c   1.000
_cell.angle_alpha   90.00
_cell.angle_beta   90.00
_cell.angle_gamma   90.00
#
_symmetry.space_group_name_H-M   'P 1'
#
loop_
_entity.id
_entity.type
_entity.pdbx_description
1 polymer ?
#
loop_
_entity_poly.entity_id
_entity_poly.type
_entity_poly.pdbx_seq_one_letter_code
_entity_poly.pdbx_strand_id
1 'polypeptide(L)'
;NSYADSLTLLYAAAVVGGMGAGAVYGTCVGNALKWFPDRRGLAAGATAAGFGAGAALTIVPIANMIASSGYQHAFLTFGIGQGVIVFVLAFFIQPPRISIPPKRKQLNLPQTKIDFTPPQVLRSPIFWVMYLVFVMVASGGLMTAAQIGPIAHDFRIADTPVTLAGFQMAALTFAISLDRIFDGFGRPFFGWVSDTIGREHTMFIAFGTAAVMLLTLSAYGNIPIVFVLATAVYFGVFGEIYSLFPATCGDTFGSKFATTNNGMLYTAKGTASLLVPLASVISATYGWKAVFVVAVALNATAALTALFVIKPLRRSFILGKEAESAGTATASAKTSAKTETA
;
A
#
# COMPACT_ATOMS: atom_id res chain seq x y z
N ASN A 1 7.79 22.64 8.68
CA ASN A 1 9.18 22.35 8.26
C ASN A 1 9.93 23.61 7.77
N SER A 2 9.23 24.55 7.11
CA SER A 2 9.87 25.78 6.56
C SER A 2 10.62 26.60 7.61
N TYR A 3 10.12 26.67 8.83
CA TYR A 3 10.68 27.42 9.96
C TYR A 3 11.30 26.52 11.03
N ALA A 4 11.57 25.25 10.72
CA ALA A 4 12.16 24.33 11.67
C ALA A 4 13.66 24.62 11.82
N ASP A 5 14.05 25.15 12.96
CA ASP A 5 15.41 25.46 13.38
C ASP A 5 15.99 24.41 14.34
N SER A 6 15.16 23.49 14.79
CA SER A 6 15.52 22.40 15.68
C SER A 6 14.99 21.06 15.21
N LEU A 7 15.69 19.98 15.57
CA LEU A 7 15.29 18.61 15.24
C LEU A 7 13.92 18.25 15.84
N THR A 8 13.64 18.74 17.03
CA THR A 8 12.35 18.53 17.71
C THR A 8 11.19 19.16 16.92
N LEU A 9 11.37 20.39 16.46
CA LEU A 9 10.35 21.09 15.68
C LEU A 9 10.15 20.43 14.31
N LEU A 10 11.23 19.94 13.69
CA LEU A 10 11.18 19.17 12.44
C LEU A 10 10.36 17.89 12.62
N TYR A 11 10.59 17.13 13.67
CA TYR A 11 9.83 15.91 13.95
C TYR A 11 8.36 16.22 14.28
N ALA A 12 8.07 17.24 15.06
CA ALA A 12 6.70 17.64 15.36
C ALA A 12 5.95 18.04 14.08
N ALA A 13 6.59 18.82 13.21
CA ALA A 13 6.01 19.19 11.92
C ALA A 13 5.82 18.00 10.99
N ALA A 14 6.74 17.03 10.99
CA ALA A 14 6.62 15.79 10.21
C ALA A 14 5.44 14.92 10.69
N VAL A 15 5.21 14.85 12.02
CA VAL A 15 4.03 14.14 12.57
C VAL A 15 2.74 14.78 12.08
N VAL A 16 2.59 16.10 12.19
CA VAL A 16 1.39 16.81 11.74
C VAL A 16 1.18 16.65 10.23
N GLY A 17 2.26 16.79 9.44
CA GLY A 17 2.21 16.59 7.99
C GLY A 17 1.82 15.15 7.61
N GLY A 18 2.36 14.16 8.32
CA GLY A 18 2.01 12.75 8.14
C GLY A 18 0.56 12.44 8.47
N MET A 19 0.02 13.02 9.55
CA MET A 19 -1.42 12.90 9.88
C MET A 19 -2.30 13.49 8.78
N GLY A 20 -1.95 14.67 8.25
CA GLY A 20 -2.67 15.28 7.14
C GLY A 20 -2.64 14.43 5.86
N ALA A 21 -1.46 13.95 5.47
CA ALA A 21 -1.30 13.08 4.30
C ALA A 21 -2.07 11.76 4.44
N GLY A 22 -2.04 11.15 5.63
CA GLY A 22 -2.80 9.94 5.95
C GLY A 22 -4.31 10.15 5.87
N ALA A 23 -4.81 11.28 6.39
CA ALA A 23 -6.23 11.64 6.33
C ALA A 23 -6.70 11.81 4.86
N VAL A 24 -5.95 12.51 4.03
CA VAL A 24 -6.26 12.68 2.60
C VAL A 24 -6.28 11.34 1.89
N TYR A 25 -5.21 10.55 2.02
CA TYR A 25 -5.11 9.25 1.37
C TYR A 25 -6.23 8.31 1.79
N GLY A 26 -6.44 8.15 3.11
CA GLY A 26 -7.48 7.28 3.66
C GLY A 26 -8.88 7.67 3.21
N THR A 27 -9.18 8.97 3.15
CA THR A 27 -10.47 9.49 2.68
C THR A 27 -10.67 9.21 1.19
N CYS A 28 -9.68 9.48 0.35
CA CYS A 28 -9.76 9.22 -1.09
C CYS A 28 -9.96 7.74 -1.39
N VAL A 29 -9.15 6.86 -0.80
CA VAL A 29 -9.28 5.40 -0.99
C VAL A 29 -10.61 4.89 -0.45
N GLY A 30 -10.98 5.27 0.78
CA GLY A 30 -12.24 4.85 1.39
C GLY A 30 -13.48 5.31 0.60
N ASN A 31 -13.41 6.49 -0.01
CA ASN A 31 -14.46 6.99 -0.89
C ASN A 31 -14.51 6.20 -2.22
N ALA A 32 -13.35 5.96 -2.85
CA ALA A 32 -13.27 5.19 -4.09
C ALA A 32 -13.85 3.76 -3.93
N LEU A 33 -13.60 3.09 -2.81
CA LEU A 33 -14.17 1.78 -2.51
C LEU A 33 -15.70 1.77 -2.45
N LYS A 34 -16.32 2.89 -2.03
CA LYS A 34 -17.79 3.04 -2.01
C LYS A 34 -18.39 3.26 -3.39
N TRP A 35 -17.69 3.99 -4.24
CA TRP A 35 -18.13 4.27 -5.61
C TRP A 35 -17.97 3.06 -6.54
N PHE A 36 -16.98 2.19 -6.31
CA PHE A 36 -16.66 1.05 -7.17
C PHE A 36 -16.67 -0.28 -6.42
N PRO A 37 -17.85 -0.72 -5.91
CA PRO A 37 -17.93 -1.93 -5.08
C PRO A 37 -17.60 -3.22 -5.86
N ASP A 38 -17.72 -3.21 -7.19
CA ASP A 38 -17.43 -4.31 -8.11
C ASP A 38 -15.98 -4.34 -8.62
N ARG A 39 -15.20 -3.26 -8.38
CA ARG A 39 -13.79 -3.12 -8.80
C ARG A 39 -12.95 -2.43 -7.74
N ARG A 40 -13.08 -2.89 -6.50
CA ARG A 40 -12.40 -2.26 -5.35
C ARG A 40 -10.88 -2.26 -5.48
N GLY A 41 -10.29 -3.32 -6.06
CA GLY A 41 -8.85 -3.39 -6.30
C GLY A 41 -8.37 -2.33 -7.27
N LEU A 42 -9.02 -2.24 -8.44
CA LEU A 42 -8.70 -1.22 -9.44
C LEU A 42 -8.91 0.20 -8.88
N ALA A 43 -10.02 0.43 -8.16
CA ALA A 43 -10.33 1.74 -7.58
C ALA A 43 -9.29 2.18 -6.56
N ALA A 44 -8.92 1.30 -5.63
CA ALA A 44 -7.85 1.57 -4.66
C ALA A 44 -6.50 1.80 -5.36
N GLY A 45 -6.17 0.96 -6.35
CA GLY A 45 -4.93 1.06 -7.11
C GLY A 45 -4.83 2.35 -7.93
N ALA A 46 -5.90 2.76 -8.62
CA ALA A 46 -5.93 4.02 -9.37
C ALA A 46 -5.80 5.24 -8.44
N THR A 47 -6.46 5.22 -7.27
CA THR A 47 -6.33 6.27 -6.26
C THR A 47 -4.89 6.35 -5.74
N ALA A 48 -4.28 5.20 -5.45
CA ALA A 48 -2.89 5.13 -4.99
C ALA A 48 -1.88 5.57 -6.08
N ALA A 49 -2.14 5.24 -7.35
CA ALA A 49 -1.34 5.71 -8.48
C ALA A 49 -1.41 7.23 -8.65
N GLY A 50 -2.60 7.82 -8.49
CA GLY A 50 -2.79 9.28 -8.51
C GLY A 50 -1.98 9.98 -7.42
N PHE A 51 -1.90 9.40 -6.21
CA PHE A 51 -1.07 9.91 -5.13
C PHE A 51 0.43 9.88 -5.48
N GLY A 52 0.90 8.80 -6.12
CA GLY A 52 2.27 8.69 -6.62
C GLY A 52 2.57 9.65 -7.79
N ALA A 53 1.62 9.81 -8.72
CA ALA A 53 1.75 10.71 -9.86
C ALA A 53 1.90 12.20 -9.43
N GLY A 54 1.21 12.60 -8.36
CA GLY A 54 1.37 13.93 -7.78
C GLY A 54 2.82 14.21 -7.36
N ALA A 55 3.47 13.23 -6.72
CA ALA A 55 4.88 13.34 -6.36
C ALA A 55 5.78 13.43 -7.61
N ALA A 56 5.52 12.63 -8.65
CA ALA A 56 6.28 12.67 -9.89
C ALA A 56 6.20 14.03 -10.60
N LEU A 57 5.03 14.64 -10.62
CA LEU A 57 4.81 15.97 -11.22
C LEU A 57 5.50 17.12 -10.46
N THR A 58 5.65 16.98 -9.13
CA THR A 58 6.15 18.07 -8.28
C THR A 58 7.64 17.96 -7.97
N ILE A 59 8.29 16.81 -8.17
CA ILE A 59 9.69 16.58 -7.79
C ILE A 59 10.66 17.55 -8.48
N VAL A 60 10.50 17.77 -9.78
CA VAL A 60 11.38 18.67 -10.56
C VAL A 60 11.16 20.15 -10.18
N PRO A 61 9.93 20.67 -10.14
CA PRO A 61 9.68 22.04 -9.64
C PRO A 61 10.19 22.25 -8.21
N ILE A 62 10.02 21.28 -7.31
CA ILE A 62 10.53 21.36 -5.94
C ILE A 62 12.06 21.41 -5.93
N ALA A 63 12.74 20.52 -6.68
CA ALA A 63 14.20 20.48 -6.75
C ALA A 63 14.77 21.81 -7.29
N ASN A 64 14.18 22.35 -8.35
CA ASN A 64 14.58 23.64 -8.92
C ASN A 64 14.40 24.79 -7.93
N MET A 65 13.29 24.81 -7.19
CA MET A 65 13.04 25.82 -6.17
C MET A 65 14.00 25.71 -4.99
N ILE A 66 14.34 24.49 -4.56
CA ILE A 66 15.35 24.27 -3.52
C ILE A 66 16.71 24.81 -3.98
N ALA A 67 17.11 24.54 -5.23
CA ALA A 67 18.37 25.01 -5.77
C ALA A 67 18.44 26.54 -5.91
N SER A 68 17.33 27.20 -6.26
CA SER A 68 17.28 28.67 -6.48
C SER A 68 16.99 29.49 -5.23
N SER A 69 16.13 28.98 -4.33
CA SER A 69 15.55 29.78 -3.22
C SER A 69 15.63 29.10 -1.86
N GLY A 70 16.25 27.91 -1.79
CA GLY A 70 16.40 27.12 -0.58
C GLY A 70 15.18 26.28 -0.22
N TYR A 71 15.39 25.32 0.68
CA TYR A 71 14.36 24.34 1.06
C TYR A 71 13.21 24.96 1.87
N GLN A 72 13.49 26.03 2.65
CA GLN A 72 12.45 26.72 3.43
C GLN A 72 11.38 27.31 2.51
N HIS A 73 11.81 27.99 1.43
CA HIS A 73 10.90 28.59 0.47
C HIS A 73 10.10 27.54 -0.30
N ALA A 74 10.75 26.42 -0.66
CA ALA A 74 10.08 25.29 -1.31
C ALA A 74 8.99 24.69 -0.41
N PHE A 75 9.30 24.42 0.87
CA PHE A 75 8.31 23.92 1.84
C PHE A 75 7.12 24.88 2.00
N LEU A 76 7.37 26.19 2.07
CA LEU A 76 6.32 27.18 2.23
C LEU A 76 5.40 27.21 1.00
N THR A 77 6.00 27.36 -0.18
CA THR A 77 5.26 27.52 -1.45
C THR A 77 4.45 26.26 -1.79
N PHE A 78 5.10 25.09 -1.79
CA PHE A 78 4.40 23.84 -2.10
C PHE A 78 3.47 23.41 -0.97
N GLY A 79 3.81 23.67 0.28
CA GLY A 79 2.94 23.36 1.42
C GLY A 79 1.63 24.15 1.39
N ILE A 80 1.70 25.46 1.16
CA ILE A 80 0.51 26.32 1.03
C ILE A 80 -0.26 25.94 -0.25
N GLY A 81 0.43 25.82 -1.40
CA GLY A 81 -0.21 25.49 -2.67
C GLY A 81 -0.96 24.17 -2.64
N GLN A 82 -0.33 23.10 -2.14
CA GLN A 82 -0.98 21.81 -1.96
C GLN A 82 -2.12 21.89 -0.94
N GLY A 83 -1.93 22.59 0.18
CA GLY A 83 -2.95 22.77 1.20
C GLY A 83 -4.21 23.43 0.64
N VAL A 84 -4.06 24.52 -0.14
CA VAL A 84 -5.18 25.20 -0.81
C VAL A 84 -5.89 24.26 -1.80
N ILE A 85 -5.14 23.56 -2.64
CA ILE A 85 -5.71 22.61 -3.61
C ILE A 85 -6.51 21.53 -2.91
N VAL A 86 -5.92 20.90 -1.88
CA VAL A 86 -6.60 19.84 -1.10
C VAL A 86 -7.85 20.39 -0.41
N PHE A 87 -7.76 21.57 0.19
CA PHE A 87 -8.90 22.23 0.84
C PHE A 87 -10.06 22.48 -0.14
N VAL A 88 -9.77 23.04 -1.31
CA VAL A 88 -10.79 23.28 -2.34
C VAL A 88 -11.38 21.97 -2.85
N LEU A 89 -10.55 20.99 -3.19
CA LEU A 89 -11.01 19.70 -3.70
C LEU A 89 -11.82 18.88 -2.67
N ALA A 90 -11.58 19.08 -1.37
CA ALA A 90 -12.32 18.38 -0.31
C ALA A 90 -13.84 18.66 -0.37
N PHE A 91 -14.27 19.81 -0.84
CA PHE A 91 -15.70 20.14 -0.99
C PHE A 91 -16.38 19.36 -2.13
N PHE A 92 -15.62 18.82 -3.07
CA PHE A 92 -16.13 18.04 -4.19
C PHE A 92 -16.14 16.53 -3.91
N ILE A 93 -15.42 16.07 -2.87
CA ILE A 93 -15.37 14.65 -2.51
C ILE A 93 -16.63 14.31 -1.70
N GLN A 94 -17.56 13.59 -2.34
CA GLN A 94 -18.80 13.14 -1.71
C GLN A 94 -18.92 11.61 -1.81
N PRO A 95 -19.43 10.95 -0.76
CA PRO A 95 -19.78 9.55 -0.87
C PRO A 95 -21.02 9.36 -1.75
N PRO A 96 -21.26 8.18 -2.35
CA PRO A 96 -22.50 7.92 -3.07
C PRO A 96 -23.70 8.07 -2.16
N ARG A 97 -24.73 8.79 -2.63
CA ARG A 97 -25.96 9.06 -1.86
C ARG A 97 -26.79 7.80 -1.63
N ILE A 98 -26.65 6.82 -2.51
CA ILE A 98 -27.35 5.53 -2.46
C ILE A 98 -26.27 4.44 -2.47
N SER A 99 -26.45 3.38 -1.67
CA SER A 99 -25.57 2.22 -1.72
C SER A 99 -25.60 1.64 -3.15
N ILE A 100 -24.47 1.65 -3.82
CA ILE A 100 -24.35 1.13 -5.18
C ILE A 100 -24.20 -0.39 -5.09
N PRO A 101 -25.21 -1.18 -5.52
CA PRO A 101 -25.06 -2.62 -5.54
C PRO A 101 -24.01 -3.02 -6.61
N PRO A 102 -23.20 -4.07 -6.36
CA PRO A 102 -22.25 -4.55 -7.35
C PRO A 102 -23.00 -5.04 -8.59
N LYS A 103 -22.68 -4.46 -9.75
CA LYS A 103 -23.32 -4.78 -11.07
C LYS A 103 -22.87 -6.13 -11.63
N ARG A 104 -21.73 -6.63 -11.24
CA ARG A 104 -21.21 -7.94 -11.62
C ARG A 104 -21.34 -8.90 -10.45
N LYS A 105 -21.89 -10.08 -10.72
CA LYS A 105 -21.69 -11.25 -9.87
C LYS A 105 -20.20 -11.58 -9.95
N GLN A 106 -19.38 -11.09 -9.00
CA GLN A 106 -17.95 -11.35 -9.00
C GLN A 106 -17.77 -12.84 -8.76
N LEU A 107 -17.44 -13.56 -9.83
CA LEU A 107 -17.06 -14.95 -9.76
C LEU A 107 -15.87 -15.03 -8.77
N ASN A 108 -16.10 -15.68 -7.64
CA ASN A 108 -15.09 -16.12 -6.68
C ASN A 108 -14.48 -15.08 -5.71
N LEU A 109 -15.00 -13.86 -5.59
CA LEU A 109 -14.55 -12.95 -4.52
C LEU A 109 -15.55 -12.98 -3.35
N PRO A 110 -15.22 -13.60 -2.21
CA PRO A 110 -16.05 -13.52 -1.02
C PRO A 110 -16.05 -12.07 -0.51
N GLN A 111 -17.21 -11.42 -0.54
CA GLN A 111 -17.43 -10.09 0.00
C GLN A 111 -18.51 -10.17 1.07
N THR A 112 -18.29 -9.55 2.22
CA THR A 112 -19.31 -9.46 3.27
C THR A 112 -20.41 -8.50 2.90
N LYS A 113 -21.63 -8.83 3.35
CA LYS A 113 -22.80 -7.93 3.32
C LYS A 113 -22.95 -7.13 4.61
N ILE A 114 -22.11 -7.38 5.60
CA ILE A 114 -22.17 -6.76 6.92
C ILE A 114 -21.11 -5.69 7.02
N ASP A 115 -21.49 -4.52 7.56
CA ASP A 115 -20.57 -3.44 7.84
C ASP A 115 -20.07 -3.52 9.28
N PHE A 116 -18.77 -3.75 9.45
CA PHE A 116 -18.13 -3.85 10.77
C PHE A 116 -17.64 -2.49 11.25
N THR A 117 -17.94 -2.17 12.48
CA THR A 117 -17.41 -0.96 13.15
C THR A 117 -15.93 -1.12 13.48
N PRO A 118 -15.15 -0.02 13.61
CA PRO A 118 -13.73 -0.07 13.94
C PRO A 118 -13.37 -0.92 15.17
N PRO A 119 -14.11 -0.87 16.30
CA PRO A 119 -13.83 -1.75 17.44
C PRO A 119 -14.04 -3.24 17.14
N GLN A 120 -15.02 -3.58 16.29
CA GLN A 120 -15.25 -4.98 15.87
C GLN A 120 -14.11 -5.47 14.97
N VAL A 121 -13.61 -4.61 14.09
CA VAL A 121 -12.44 -4.91 13.23
C VAL A 121 -11.22 -5.20 14.08
N LEU A 122 -10.90 -4.36 15.06
CA LEU A 122 -9.74 -4.56 15.95
C LEU A 122 -9.82 -5.84 16.79
N ARG A 123 -11.04 -6.33 17.08
CA ARG A 123 -11.25 -7.59 17.81
C ARG A 123 -11.18 -8.82 16.91
N SER A 124 -11.11 -8.64 15.58
CA SER A 124 -11.09 -9.76 14.65
C SER A 124 -9.66 -10.25 14.40
N PRO A 125 -9.37 -11.56 14.53
CA PRO A 125 -8.05 -12.11 14.26
C PRO A 125 -7.58 -11.86 12.82
N ILE A 126 -8.48 -11.88 11.86
CA ILE A 126 -8.17 -11.65 10.44
C ILE A 126 -7.55 -10.27 10.21
N PHE A 127 -7.97 -9.24 10.95
CA PHE A 127 -7.39 -7.89 10.86
C PHE A 127 -5.90 -7.92 11.22
N TRP A 128 -5.54 -8.58 12.32
CA TRP A 128 -4.16 -8.64 12.79
C TRP A 128 -3.26 -9.49 11.89
N VAL A 129 -3.79 -10.55 11.28
CA VAL A 129 -3.06 -11.31 10.26
C VAL A 129 -2.79 -10.44 9.03
N MET A 130 -3.79 -9.72 8.52
CA MET A 130 -3.60 -8.76 7.41
C MET A 130 -2.61 -7.65 7.79
N TYR A 131 -2.70 -7.13 9.01
CA TYR A 131 -1.79 -6.11 9.53
C TYR A 131 -0.34 -6.60 9.52
N LEU A 132 -0.10 -7.79 10.07
CA LEU A 132 1.23 -8.39 10.12
C LEU A 132 1.79 -8.62 8.71
N VAL A 133 1.00 -9.19 7.81
CA VAL A 133 1.42 -9.40 6.41
C VAL A 133 1.74 -8.07 5.73
N PHE A 134 0.96 -7.03 5.98
CA PHE A 134 1.24 -5.69 5.48
C PHE A 134 2.57 -5.15 6.04
N VAL A 135 2.82 -5.27 7.35
CA VAL A 135 4.10 -4.87 7.97
C VAL A 135 5.27 -5.61 7.30
N MET A 136 5.15 -6.93 7.11
CA MET A 136 6.22 -7.74 6.52
C MET A 136 6.60 -7.28 5.11
N VAL A 137 5.62 -7.13 4.24
CA VAL A 137 5.86 -6.70 2.84
C VAL A 137 6.31 -5.24 2.79
N ALA A 138 5.65 -4.36 3.54
CA ALA A 138 6.02 -2.94 3.59
C ALA A 138 7.44 -2.74 4.13
N SER A 139 7.89 -3.52 5.12
CA SER A 139 9.25 -3.45 5.64
C SER A 139 10.28 -3.78 4.56
N GLY A 140 10.09 -4.88 3.83
CA GLY A 140 10.98 -5.27 2.72
C GLY A 140 11.08 -4.18 1.65
N GLY A 141 9.95 -3.61 1.24
CA GLY A 141 9.90 -2.56 0.23
C GLY A 141 10.53 -1.25 0.67
N LEU A 142 10.19 -0.79 1.88
CA LEU A 142 10.74 0.45 2.42
C LEU A 142 12.26 0.34 2.70
N MET A 143 12.74 -0.81 3.21
CA MET A 143 14.16 -1.08 3.37
C MET A 143 14.89 -1.01 2.03
N THR A 144 14.38 -1.69 1.00
CA THR A 144 14.99 -1.69 -0.34
C THR A 144 14.97 -0.30 -0.95
N ALA A 145 13.85 0.44 -0.87
CA ALA A 145 13.73 1.79 -1.41
C ALA A 145 14.69 2.78 -0.75
N ALA A 146 14.88 2.68 0.58
CA ALA A 146 15.80 3.54 1.31
C ALA A 146 17.27 3.25 1.02
N GLN A 147 17.60 2.02 0.64
CA GLN A 147 18.97 1.55 0.50
C GLN A 147 19.42 1.32 -0.96
N ILE A 148 18.56 1.63 -1.95
CA ILE A 148 18.90 1.38 -3.37
C ILE A 148 20.15 2.11 -3.81
N GLY A 149 20.37 3.36 -3.38
CA GLY A 149 21.58 4.13 -3.64
C GLY A 149 22.82 3.52 -2.99
N PRO A 150 22.86 3.35 -1.66
CA PRO A 150 23.95 2.64 -0.97
C PRO A 150 24.28 1.28 -1.58
N ILE A 151 23.28 0.45 -1.91
CA ILE A 151 23.48 -0.86 -2.55
C ILE A 151 24.21 -0.71 -3.89
N ALA A 152 23.75 0.22 -4.75
CA ALA A 152 24.38 0.43 -6.07
C ALA A 152 25.83 0.94 -5.98
N HIS A 153 26.12 1.80 -4.98
CA HIS A 153 27.49 2.29 -4.73
C HIS A 153 28.39 1.17 -4.20
N ASP A 154 27.94 0.39 -3.23
CA ASP A 154 28.72 -0.73 -2.68
C ASP A 154 28.97 -1.85 -3.71
N PHE A 155 28.02 -2.05 -4.62
CA PHE A 155 28.21 -2.96 -5.78
C PHE A 155 29.06 -2.35 -6.89
N ARG A 156 29.46 -1.06 -6.76
CA ARG A 156 30.26 -0.31 -7.74
C ARG A 156 29.64 -0.23 -9.13
N ILE A 157 28.31 -0.17 -9.18
CA ILE A 157 27.54 -0.11 -10.43
C ILE A 157 26.77 1.21 -10.60
N ALA A 158 26.75 2.08 -9.59
CA ALA A 158 25.92 3.27 -9.56
C ALA A 158 26.03 4.12 -10.83
N ASP A 159 27.26 4.38 -11.27
CA ASP A 159 27.58 5.23 -12.42
C ASP A 159 27.83 4.43 -13.72
N THR A 160 27.74 3.08 -13.66
CA THR A 160 27.97 2.25 -14.82
C THR A 160 26.86 2.47 -15.86
N PRO A 161 27.22 2.78 -17.14
CA PRO A 161 26.21 3.01 -18.16
C PRO A 161 25.48 1.71 -18.52
N VAL A 162 24.15 1.79 -18.53
CA VAL A 162 23.24 0.71 -18.96
C VAL A 162 22.44 1.22 -20.14
N THR A 163 22.37 0.43 -21.20
CA THR A 163 21.54 0.72 -22.38
C THR A 163 20.36 -0.23 -22.40
N LEU A 164 19.15 0.34 -22.41
CA LEU A 164 17.89 -0.40 -22.49
C LEU A 164 16.89 0.35 -23.38
N ALA A 165 16.29 -0.34 -24.35
CA ALA A 165 15.33 0.23 -25.28
C ALA A 165 15.81 1.50 -26.01
N GLY A 166 17.12 1.61 -26.30
CA GLY A 166 17.72 2.77 -26.97
C GLY A 166 18.10 3.94 -26.04
N PHE A 167 17.77 3.88 -24.77
CA PHE A 167 18.19 4.87 -23.76
C PHE A 167 19.45 4.40 -23.04
N GLN A 168 20.41 5.29 -22.84
CA GLN A 168 21.62 5.03 -22.07
C GLN A 168 21.65 5.95 -20.85
N MET A 169 21.74 5.38 -19.65
CA MET A 169 21.80 6.10 -18.39
C MET A 169 22.70 5.36 -17.40
N ALA A 170 23.18 6.05 -16.36
CA ALA A 170 23.82 5.41 -15.22
C ALA A 170 22.85 4.41 -14.54
N ALA A 171 23.33 3.24 -14.14
CA ALA A 171 22.50 2.15 -13.63
C ALA A 171 21.60 2.58 -12.46
N LEU A 172 22.13 3.35 -11.49
CA LEU A 172 21.32 3.84 -10.35
C LEU A 172 20.21 4.79 -10.81
N THR A 173 20.53 5.75 -11.68
CA THR A 173 19.54 6.70 -12.21
C THR A 173 18.46 5.97 -13.01
N PHE A 174 18.86 4.99 -13.80
CA PHE A 174 17.92 4.19 -14.61
C PHE A 174 17.01 3.34 -13.71
N ALA A 175 17.60 2.65 -12.71
CA ALA A 175 16.84 1.87 -11.73
C ALA A 175 15.78 2.73 -11.04
N ILE A 176 16.18 3.86 -10.44
CA ILE A 176 15.24 4.76 -9.74
C ILE A 176 14.13 5.27 -10.66
N SER A 177 14.47 5.58 -11.93
CA SER A 177 13.47 6.07 -12.89
C SER A 177 12.44 4.99 -13.23
N LEU A 178 12.89 3.77 -13.53
CA LEU A 178 12.00 2.65 -13.82
C LEU A 178 11.20 2.23 -12.58
N ASP A 179 11.80 2.23 -11.40
CA ASP A 179 11.11 1.90 -10.15
C ASP A 179 9.88 2.78 -9.94
N ARG A 180 9.98 4.09 -10.18
CA ARG A 180 8.85 5.02 -10.05
C ARG A 180 7.74 4.75 -11.07
N ILE A 181 8.11 4.43 -12.31
CA ILE A 181 7.15 4.10 -13.37
C ILE A 181 6.43 2.80 -13.03
N PHE A 182 7.19 1.77 -12.68
CA PHE A 182 6.64 0.44 -12.37
C PHE A 182 5.83 0.42 -11.08
N ASP A 183 6.26 1.12 -10.00
CA ASP A 183 5.49 1.28 -8.76
C ASP A 183 4.16 1.98 -9.02
N GLY A 184 4.17 3.05 -9.82
CA GLY A 184 2.96 3.78 -10.19
C GLY A 184 1.98 2.94 -11.01
N PHE A 185 2.46 2.23 -12.04
CA PHE A 185 1.66 1.40 -12.91
C PHE A 185 1.21 0.10 -12.22
N GLY A 186 2.05 -0.49 -11.38
CA GLY A 186 1.77 -1.74 -10.66
C GLY A 186 0.51 -1.66 -9.80
N ARG A 187 0.25 -0.51 -9.18
CA ARG A 187 -0.92 -0.31 -8.30
C ARG A 187 -2.27 -0.56 -8.98
N PRO A 188 -2.62 0.14 -10.07
CA PRO A 188 -3.88 -0.14 -10.78
C PRO A 188 -3.87 -1.50 -11.47
N PHE A 189 -2.71 -1.94 -12.00
CA PHE A 189 -2.58 -3.23 -12.68
C PHE A 189 -2.90 -4.39 -11.73
N PHE A 190 -2.21 -4.50 -10.59
CA PHE A 190 -2.48 -5.56 -9.61
C PHE A 190 -3.83 -5.40 -8.92
N GLY A 191 -4.32 -4.16 -8.77
CA GLY A 191 -5.69 -3.90 -8.37
C GLY A 191 -6.70 -4.56 -9.30
N TRP A 192 -6.55 -4.36 -10.61
CA TRP A 192 -7.38 -4.99 -11.64
C TRP A 192 -7.22 -6.51 -11.68
N VAL A 193 -6.00 -7.02 -11.61
CA VAL A 193 -5.72 -8.46 -11.54
C VAL A 193 -6.45 -9.09 -10.36
N SER A 194 -6.39 -8.44 -9.18
CA SER A 194 -7.02 -8.94 -7.96
C SER A 194 -8.55 -8.96 -8.02
N ASP A 195 -9.15 -8.07 -8.81
CA ASP A 195 -10.59 -8.08 -9.08
C ASP A 195 -11.01 -9.25 -9.99
N THR A 196 -10.06 -9.91 -10.67
CA THR A 196 -10.32 -11.03 -11.58
C THR A 196 -9.98 -12.40 -10.99
N ILE A 197 -8.77 -12.57 -10.45
CA ILE A 197 -8.28 -13.87 -9.94
C ILE A 197 -8.40 -14.03 -8.41
N GLY A 198 -8.76 -12.96 -7.71
CA GLY A 198 -8.92 -12.95 -6.25
C GLY A 198 -7.76 -12.27 -5.52
N ARG A 199 -8.08 -11.72 -4.33
CA ARG A 199 -7.14 -10.92 -3.53
C ARG A 199 -5.92 -11.72 -3.12
N GLU A 200 -6.16 -12.87 -2.51
CA GLU A 200 -5.12 -13.71 -1.91
C GLU A 200 -4.22 -14.37 -2.94
N HIS A 201 -4.76 -14.75 -4.11
CA HIS A 201 -3.96 -15.28 -5.20
C HIS A 201 -3.04 -14.21 -5.79
N THR A 202 -3.56 -12.99 -5.94
CA THR A 202 -2.75 -11.85 -6.42
C THR A 202 -1.66 -11.50 -5.42
N MET A 203 -1.97 -11.47 -4.11
CA MET A 203 -0.97 -11.29 -3.05
C MET A 203 0.11 -12.35 -3.11
N PHE A 204 -0.25 -13.62 -3.26
CA PHE A 204 0.70 -14.72 -3.37
C PHE A 204 1.65 -14.54 -4.56
N ILE A 205 1.12 -14.20 -5.74
CA ILE A 205 1.91 -13.98 -6.95
C ILE A 205 2.84 -12.78 -6.76
N ALA A 206 2.33 -11.66 -6.29
CA ALA A 206 3.09 -10.42 -6.17
C ALA A 206 4.19 -10.53 -5.10
N PHE A 207 3.86 -11.00 -3.90
CA PHE A 207 4.86 -11.18 -2.82
C PHE A 207 5.88 -12.28 -3.17
N GLY A 208 5.45 -13.35 -3.84
CA GLY A 208 6.33 -14.38 -4.36
C GLY A 208 7.30 -13.84 -5.42
N THR A 209 6.80 -13.03 -6.36
CA THR A 209 7.63 -12.35 -7.36
C THR A 209 8.62 -11.39 -6.68
N ALA A 210 8.17 -10.63 -5.67
CA ALA A 210 9.04 -9.75 -4.89
C ALA A 210 10.18 -10.55 -4.22
N ALA A 211 9.88 -11.70 -3.61
CA ALA A 211 10.90 -12.56 -3.02
C ALA A 211 11.91 -13.07 -4.05
N VAL A 212 11.46 -13.48 -5.24
CA VAL A 212 12.32 -13.92 -6.35
C VAL A 212 13.22 -12.78 -6.84
N MET A 213 12.69 -11.57 -7.00
CA MET A 213 13.49 -10.41 -7.42
C MET A 213 14.54 -10.03 -6.38
N LEU A 214 14.23 -10.10 -5.10
CA LEU A 214 15.20 -9.88 -4.01
C LEU A 214 16.29 -10.95 -3.98
N LEU A 215 15.96 -12.22 -4.24
CA LEU A 215 16.94 -13.28 -4.42
C LEU A 215 17.85 -13.01 -5.62
N THR A 216 17.28 -12.54 -6.73
CA THR A 216 18.01 -12.16 -7.93
C THR A 216 18.98 -11.01 -7.63
N LEU A 217 18.54 -9.98 -6.90
CA LEU A 217 19.40 -8.88 -6.45
C LEU A 217 20.51 -9.36 -5.51
N SER A 218 20.22 -10.29 -4.61
CA SER A 218 21.22 -10.87 -3.71
C SER A 218 22.30 -11.66 -4.43
N ALA A 219 21.93 -12.37 -5.50
CA ALA A 219 22.85 -13.24 -6.24
C ALA A 219 23.58 -12.51 -7.39
N TYR A 220 22.89 -11.62 -8.09
CA TYR A 220 23.35 -11.02 -9.35
C TYR A 220 23.22 -9.49 -9.39
N GLY A 221 22.94 -8.84 -8.25
CA GLY A 221 22.75 -7.39 -8.18
C GLY A 221 23.99 -6.56 -8.53
N ASN A 222 25.19 -7.17 -8.55
CA ASN A 222 26.41 -6.54 -9.03
C ASN A 222 26.50 -6.41 -10.57
N ILE A 223 25.57 -7.00 -11.31
CA ILE A 223 25.45 -6.86 -12.77
C ILE A 223 24.48 -5.70 -13.05
N PRO A 224 24.95 -4.59 -13.68
CA PRO A 224 24.15 -3.35 -13.79
C PRO A 224 22.77 -3.53 -14.42
N ILE A 225 22.67 -4.29 -15.51
CA ILE A 225 21.38 -4.53 -16.18
C ILE A 225 20.44 -5.38 -15.32
N VAL A 226 20.95 -6.36 -14.57
CA VAL A 226 20.16 -7.20 -13.67
C VAL A 226 19.63 -6.35 -12.50
N PHE A 227 20.48 -5.48 -11.95
CA PHE A 227 20.08 -4.54 -10.91
C PHE A 227 18.91 -3.67 -11.38
N VAL A 228 19.03 -3.03 -12.55
CA VAL A 228 17.98 -2.17 -13.11
C VAL A 228 16.66 -2.92 -13.33
N LEU A 229 16.73 -4.10 -13.95
CA LEU A 229 15.51 -4.86 -14.27
C LEU A 229 14.87 -5.50 -13.03
N ALA A 230 15.68 -6.04 -12.12
CA ALA A 230 15.17 -6.69 -10.93
C ALA A 230 14.54 -5.69 -9.94
N THR A 231 15.13 -4.49 -9.79
CA THR A 231 14.52 -3.42 -8.97
C THR A 231 13.23 -2.92 -9.60
N ALA A 232 13.20 -2.69 -10.92
CA ALA A 232 12.00 -2.25 -11.61
C ALA A 232 10.82 -3.23 -11.43
N VAL A 233 11.06 -4.54 -11.63
CA VAL A 233 10.03 -5.56 -11.40
C VAL A 233 9.64 -5.63 -9.92
N TYR A 234 10.63 -5.57 -9.01
CA TYR A 234 10.37 -5.57 -7.57
C TYR A 234 9.45 -4.44 -7.14
N PHE A 235 9.73 -3.20 -7.55
CA PHE A 235 8.87 -2.05 -7.22
C PHE A 235 7.54 -2.09 -7.97
N GLY A 236 7.49 -2.67 -9.16
CA GLY A 236 6.26 -2.92 -9.88
C GLY A 236 5.28 -3.81 -9.12
N VAL A 237 5.80 -4.83 -8.43
CA VAL A 237 4.96 -5.71 -7.59
C VAL A 237 4.82 -5.19 -6.16
N PHE A 238 5.69 -4.32 -5.67
CA PHE A 238 5.59 -3.74 -4.32
C PHE A 238 4.42 -2.76 -4.19
N GLY A 239 4.14 -1.99 -5.25
CA GLY A 239 3.07 -0.99 -5.25
C GLY A 239 1.67 -1.56 -5.00
N GLU A 240 1.46 -2.86 -5.24
CA GLU A 240 0.15 -3.48 -5.10
C GLU A 240 -0.37 -3.50 -3.65
N ILE A 241 0.48 -3.41 -2.62
CA ILE A 241 0.03 -3.33 -1.23
C ILE A 241 -0.96 -2.19 -1.01
N TYR A 242 -0.82 -1.10 -1.77
CA TYR A 242 -1.70 0.07 -1.71
C TYR A 242 -3.04 -0.12 -2.41
N SER A 243 -3.20 -1.17 -3.20
CA SER A 243 -4.46 -1.56 -3.83
C SER A 243 -5.09 -2.79 -3.18
N LEU A 244 -4.29 -3.82 -2.88
CA LEU A 244 -4.79 -5.10 -2.39
C LEU A 244 -5.29 -5.04 -0.95
N PHE A 245 -4.53 -4.44 -0.03
CA PHE A 245 -4.94 -4.38 1.38
C PHE A 245 -6.21 -3.54 1.59
N PRO A 246 -6.36 -2.34 1.02
CA PRO A 246 -7.62 -1.59 1.12
C PRO A 246 -8.82 -2.34 0.51
N ALA A 247 -8.63 -2.96 -0.66
CA ALA A 247 -9.67 -3.74 -1.30
C ALA A 247 -10.08 -4.95 -0.46
N THR A 248 -9.10 -5.70 0.07
CA THR A 248 -9.34 -6.86 0.94
C THR A 248 -10.01 -6.46 2.24
N CYS A 249 -9.61 -5.33 2.84
CA CYS A 249 -10.24 -4.76 4.03
C CYS A 249 -11.71 -4.41 3.76
N GLY A 250 -11.98 -3.73 2.64
CA GLY A 250 -13.36 -3.40 2.23
C GLY A 250 -14.21 -4.62 1.93
N ASP A 251 -13.62 -5.66 1.29
CA ASP A 251 -14.31 -6.93 1.01
C ASP A 251 -14.61 -7.75 2.28
N THR A 252 -13.78 -7.60 3.33
CA THR A 252 -13.88 -8.36 4.58
C THR A 252 -14.76 -7.69 5.62
N PHE A 253 -14.72 -6.36 5.72
CA PHE A 253 -15.34 -5.60 6.80
C PHE A 253 -16.44 -4.65 6.33
N GLY A 254 -16.76 -4.64 5.04
CA GLY A 254 -17.79 -3.78 4.47
C GLY A 254 -17.30 -2.38 4.11
N SER A 255 -18.18 -1.58 3.51
CA SER A 255 -17.82 -0.28 2.93
C SER A 255 -18.24 0.92 3.78
N LYS A 256 -19.18 0.77 4.70
CA LYS A 256 -19.69 1.89 5.52
C LYS A 256 -18.59 2.60 6.30
N PHE A 257 -17.72 1.84 6.95
CA PHE A 257 -16.58 2.35 7.73
C PHE A 257 -15.25 2.18 7.02
N ALA A 258 -15.24 2.02 5.68
CA ALA A 258 -14.06 1.68 4.91
C ALA A 258 -12.89 2.67 5.15
N THR A 259 -13.14 3.97 5.21
CA THR A 259 -12.12 4.99 5.46
C THR A 259 -11.39 4.74 6.78
N THR A 260 -12.13 4.52 7.87
CA THR A 260 -11.53 4.30 9.20
C THR A 260 -10.84 2.94 9.29
N ASN A 261 -11.51 1.88 8.80
CA ASN A 261 -10.96 0.52 8.84
C ASN A 261 -9.68 0.40 8.00
N ASN A 262 -9.64 1.01 6.82
CA ASN A 262 -8.43 1.09 6.00
C ASN A 262 -7.35 1.96 6.63
N GLY A 263 -7.73 3.09 7.24
CA GLY A 263 -6.80 3.94 7.98
C GLY A 263 -6.08 3.19 9.09
N MET A 264 -6.82 2.41 9.89
CA MET A 264 -6.24 1.54 10.92
C MET A 264 -5.28 0.50 10.33
N LEU A 265 -5.68 -0.18 9.25
CA LEU A 265 -4.81 -1.16 8.58
C LEU A 265 -3.56 -0.49 7.99
N TYR A 266 -3.69 0.72 7.46
CA TYR A 266 -2.58 1.46 6.86
C TYR A 266 -1.52 1.91 7.86
N THR A 267 -1.82 1.94 9.17
CA THR A 267 -0.80 2.18 10.21
C THR A 267 0.30 1.10 10.21
N ALA A 268 0.05 -0.07 9.61
CA ALA A 268 1.05 -1.10 9.37
C ALA A 268 2.28 -0.58 8.59
N LYS A 269 2.07 0.36 7.64
CA LYS A 269 3.17 1.03 6.94
C LYS A 269 4.02 1.87 7.89
N GLY A 270 3.38 2.55 8.85
CA GLY A 270 4.10 3.29 9.90
C GLY A 270 4.94 2.35 10.77
N THR A 271 4.37 1.23 11.20
CA THR A 271 5.11 0.19 11.94
C THR A 271 6.28 -0.36 11.11
N ALA A 272 6.07 -0.63 9.83
CA ALA A 272 7.13 -1.09 8.92
C ALA A 272 8.26 -0.06 8.77
N SER A 273 7.95 1.24 8.76
CA SER A 273 8.95 2.30 8.61
C SER A 273 9.93 2.36 9.80
N LEU A 274 9.50 1.93 10.99
CA LEU A 274 10.37 1.83 12.17
C LEU A 274 11.45 0.74 12.02
N LEU A 275 11.23 -0.22 11.13
CA LEU A 275 12.19 -1.30 10.84
C LEU A 275 13.22 -0.91 9.77
N VAL A 276 12.99 0.18 9.02
CA VAL A 276 13.88 0.61 7.93
C VAL A 276 15.32 0.85 8.38
N PRO A 277 15.62 1.49 9.52
CA PRO A 277 16.98 1.67 9.99
C PRO A 277 17.74 0.36 10.25
N LEU A 278 17.03 -0.74 10.52
CA LEU A 278 17.66 -2.05 10.73
C LEU A 278 18.40 -2.53 9.48
N ALA A 279 17.98 -2.13 8.28
CA ALA A 279 18.68 -2.47 7.05
C ALA A 279 20.12 -1.94 7.05
N SER A 280 20.33 -0.70 7.50
CA SER A 280 21.68 -0.12 7.61
C SER A 280 22.52 -0.82 8.68
N VAL A 281 21.92 -1.19 9.82
CA VAL A 281 22.62 -1.92 10.89
C VAL A 281 23.02 -3.32 10.42
N ILE A 282 22.10 -4.04 9.78
CA ILE A 282 22.36 -5.38 9.26
C ILE A 282 23.41 -5.33 8.14
N SER A 283 23.33 -4.35 7.22
CA SER A 283 24.30 -4.24 6.12
C SER A 283 25.70 -3.90 6.62
N ALA A 284 25.83 -3.05 7.62
CA ALA A 284 27.12 -2.71 8.22
C ALA A 284 27.81 -3.89 8.90
N THR A 285 27.03 -4.83 9.47
CA THR A 285 27.56 -5.96 10.25
C THR A 285 27.72 -7.22 9.40
N TYR A 286 26.73 -7.51 8.55
CA TYR A 286 26.63 -8.79 7.82
C TYR A 286 26.61 -8.62 6.29
N GLY A 287 26.68 -7.38 5.79
CA GLY A 287 26.60 -7.06 4.35
C GLY A 287 25.18 -7.11 3.78
N TRP A 288 25.07 -6.67 2.52
CA TRP A 288 23.76 -6.57 1.82
C TRP A 288 23.06 -7.92 1.61
N LYS A 289 23.83 -9.03 1.50
CA LYS A 289 23.23 -10.37 1.37
C LYS A 289 22.31 -10.70 2.54
N ALA A 290 22.70 -10.32 3.77
CA ALA A 290 21.86 -10.56 4.95
C ALA A 290 20.58 -9.73 4.91
N VAL A 291 20.64 -8.47 4.46
CA VAL A 291 19.45 -7.61 4.27
C VAL A 291 18.49 -8.23 3.26
N PHE A 292 19.01 -8.69 2.11
CA PHE A 292 18.19 -9.36 1.10
C PHE A 292 17.57 -10.66 1.63
N VAL A 293 18.31 -11.49 2.37
CA VAL A 293 17.76 -12.73 2.97
C VAL A 293 16.59 -12.41 3.92
N VAL A 294 16.71 -11.38 4.75
CA VAL A 294 15.62 -10.96 5.64
C VAL A 294 14.42 -10.49 4.81
N ALA A 295 14.64 -9.65 3.80
CA ALA A 295 13.55 -9.15 2.94
C ALA A 295 12.87 -10.29 2.15
N VAL A 296 13.64 -11.27 1.65
CA VAL A 296 13.12 -12.48 1.00
C VAL A 296 12.26 -13.28 1.95
N ALA A 297 12.76 -13.54 3.18
CA ALA A 297 12.02 -14.30 4.19
C ALA A 297 10.68 -13.63 4.53
N LEU A 298 10.67 -12.29 4.70
CA LEU A 298 9.46 -11.53 4.95
C LEU A 298 8.44 -11.65 3.79
N ASN A 299 8.89 -11.45 2.55
CA ASN A 299 8.00 -11.54 1.38
C ASN A 299 7.52 -12.96 1.11
N ALA A 300 8.38 -13.97 1.22
CA ALA A 300 8.00 -15.37 1.03
C ALA A 300 7.00 -15.82 2.11
N THR A 301 7.24 -15.48 3.38
CA THR A 301 6.30 -15.77 4.47
C THR A 301 4.96 -15.05 4.24
N ALA A 302 4.99 -13.79 3.81
CA ALA A 302 3.79 -13.03 3.47
C ALA A 302 3.00 -13.69 2.33
N ALA A 303 3.68 -14.15 1.27
CA ALA A 303 3.05 -14.86 0.15
C ALA A 303 2.34 -16.13 0.63
N LEU A 304 3.02 -16.98 1.39
CA LEU A 304 2.44 -18.20 1.95
C LEU A 304 1.28 -17.89 2.90
N THR A 305 1.44 -16.89 3.76
CA THR A 305 0.38 -16.47 4.69
C THR A 305 -0.85 -15.95 3.96
N ALA A 306 -0.69 -15.22 2.86
CA ALA A 306 -1.82 -14.75 2.05
C ALA A 306 -2.68 -15.90 1.54
N LEU A 307 -2.05 -16.96 1.01
CA LEU A 307 -2.76 -18.09 0.40
C LEU A 307 -3.29 -19.09 1.43
N PHE A 308 -2.46 -19.44 2.44
CA PHE A 308 -2.76 -20.54 3.35
C PHE A 308 -3.38 -20.09 4.68
N VAL A 309 -3.29 -18.80 5.03
CA VAL A 309 -3.86 -18.28 6.28
C VAL A 309 -4.94 -17.25 6.01
N ILE A 310 -4.66 -16.16 5.26
CA ILE A 310 -5.64 -15.10 5.02
C ILE A 310 -6.85 -15.66 4.26
N LYS A 311 -6.63 -16.41 3.18
CA LYS A 311 -7.71 -16.93 2.33
C LYS A 311 -8.73 -17.78 3.11
N PRO A 312 -8.34 -18.87 3.82
CA PRO A 312 -9.30 -19.67 4.58
C PRO A 312 -9.90 -18.90 5.76
N LEU A 313 -9.09 -18.14 6.49
CA LEU A 313 -9.56 -17.37 7.66
C LEU A 313 -10.59 -16.31 7.28
N ARG A 314 -10.36 -15.57 6.18
CA ARG A 314 -11.29 -14.57 5.65
C ARG A 314 -12.60 -15.21 5.20
N ARG A 315 -12.50 -16.34 4.48
CA ARG A 315 -13.69 -17.08 4.02
C ARG A 315 -14.53 -17.55 5.20
N SER A 316 -13.89 -18.17 6.20
CA SER A 316 -14.56 -18.63 7.42
C SER A 316 -15.19 -17.48 8.21
N PHE A 317 -14.48 -16.35 8.34
CA PHE A 317 -14.96 -15.15 9.02
C PHE A 317 -16.22 -14.60 8.36
N ILE A 318 -16.23 -14.44 7.03
CA ILE A 318 -17.37 -13.89 6.28
C ILE A 318 -18.57 -14.83 6.40
N LEU A 319 -18.40 -16.12 6.12
CA LEU A 319 -19.49 -17.10 6.17
C LEU A 319 -20.05 -17.27 7.59
N GLY A 320 -19.20 -17.30 8.61
CA GLY A 320 -19.61 -17.41 10.01
C GLY A 320 -20.46 -16.24 10.45
N LYS A 321 -20.05 -15.02 10.11
CA LYS A 321 -20.78 -13.80 10.47
C LYS A 321 -22.10 -13.63 9.70
N GLU A 322 -22.15 -14.03 8.44
CA GLU A 322 -23.39 -14.03 7.65
C GLU A 322 -24.40 -15.05 8.20
N ALA A 323 -23.96 -16.23 8.63
CA ALA A 323 -24.81 -17.25 9.26
C ALA A 323 -25.36 -16.77 10.63
N GLU A 324 -24.52 -16.13 11.46
CA GLU A 324 -24.92 -15.55 12.74
C GLU A 324 -25.99 -14.46 12.56
N SER A 325 -25.81 -13.57 11.58
CA SER A 325 -26.75 -12.52 11.24
C SER A 325 -28.10 -13.07 10.75
N ALA A 326 -28.09 -14.10 9.91
CA ALA A 326 -29.31 -14.76 9.42
C ALA A 326 -30.08 -15.46 10.56
N GLY A 327 -29.38 -16.13 11.48
CA GLY A 327 -29.98 -16.77 12.65
C GLY A 327 -30.66 -15.78 13.59
N THR A 328 -30.03 -14.62 13.82
CA THR A 328 -30.59 -13.56 14.68
C THR A 328 -31.82 -12.92 14.05
N ALA A 329 -31.83 -12.71 12.75
CA ALA A 329 -33.02 -12.19 12.03
C ALA A 329 -34.20 -13.16 12.10
N THR A 330 -33.96 -14.45 11.96
CA THR A 330 -35.00 -15.47 12.05
C THR A 330 -35.57 -15.61 13.47
N ALA A 331 -34.74 -15.48 14.50
CA ALA A 331 -35.16 -15.51 15.90
C ALA A 331 -36.03 -14.27 16.25
N SER A 332 -35.62 -13.08 15.80
CA SER A 332 -36.38 -11.83 16.00
C SER A 332 -37.75 -11.88 15.32
N ALA A 333 -37.82 -12.39 14.08
CA ALA A 333 -39.09 -12.53 13.35
C ALA A 333 -40.07 -13.49 14.06
N LYS A 334 -39.57 -14.59 14.63
CA LYS A 334 -40.40 -15.54 15.41
C LYS A 334 -40.90 -14.94 16.70
N THR A 335 -40.13 -14.08 17.35
CA THR A 335 -40.54 -13.38 18.59
C THR A 335 -41.61 -12.33 18.31
N SER A 336 -41.46 -11.54 17.24
CA SER A 336 -42.44 -10.54 16.80
C SER A 336 -43.78 -11.18 16.42
N ALA A 337 -43.80 -12.29 15.69
CA ALA A 337 -44.98 -13.03 15.30
C ALA A 337 -45.76 -13.63 16.50
N LYS A 338 -45.05 -13.99 17.58
CA LYS A 338 -45.69 -14.46 18.82
C LYS A 338 -46.35 -13.33 19.64
N THR A 339 -45.84 -12.13 19.52
CA THR A 339 -46.35 -10.96 20.25
C THR A 339 -47.59 -10.38 19.56
N GLU A 340 -47.75 -10.55 18.24
CA GLU A 340 -48.95 -10.11 17.50
C GLU A 340 -50.15 -11.09 17.61
N THR A 341 -49.93 -12.31 18.10
CA THR A 341 -50.98 -13.34 18.27
C THR A 341 -51.41 -13.52 19.71
N ALA A 342 -50.90 -12.75 20.66
CA ALA A 342 -51.29 -12.71 22.08
C ALA A 342 -52.00 -11.38 22.41
#